data_0744bd78c47b04bcec89145d1c06c18a
#
_entry.id   0744bd78c47b04bcec89145d1c06c18a
#
_cell.length_a   1.000
_cell.length_b   1.000
_cell.length_c   1.000
_cell.angle_alpha   90.00
_cell.angle_beta   90.00
_cell.angle_gamma   90.00
#
_symmetry.space_group_name_H-M   'P 1'
#
loop_
_entity.id
_entity.type
_entity.pdbx_description
1 polymer ?
#
loop_
_entity_poly.entity_id
_entity_poly.type
_entity_poly.pdbx_seq_one_letter_code
_entity_poly.pdbx_strand_id
1 'polypeptide(L)'
;IHTRYNKFGMDFYLVDTAGMRKKGKTMEDLEFYSVMRSIRAIENSDVCILMIDARQGLESQDLNIHNLIVHNRKGCVIVVNKWDLIEKDSNTMKEWTEFLRKKLAPFNDIPIIFTSVLNKQRIFDVLQTAIRVYQSRKRRIPTSELNDYMLPLIENYPPLSLIHI
;
A
#
# COMPACT_ATOMS: atom_id res chain seq x y z
N ILE A 1 13.31 13.34 -5.20
CA ILE A 1 13.09 13.92 -6.55
C ILE A 1 11.60 13.88 -6.80
N HIS A 2 11.02 15.01 -7.27
CA HIS A 2 9.61 15.08 -7.67
C HIS A 2 9.56 15.09 -9.19
N THR A 3 8.91 14.11 -9.79
CA THR A 3 8.77 14.03 -11.25
C THR A 3 7.30 14.11 -11.62
N ARG A 4 6.93 15.11 -12.44
CA ARG A 4 5.59 15.19 -13.02
C ARG A 4 5.46 14.16 -14.12
N TYR A 5 4.39 13.41 -14.10
CA TYR A 5 4.11 12.37 -15.07
C TYR A 5 2.64 12.41 -15.49
N ASN A 6 2.39 12.58 -16.78
CA ASN A 6 1.05 12.60 -17.36
C ASN A 6 0.81 11.32 -18.13
N LYS A 7 -0.14 10.51 -17.69
CA LYS A 7 -0.59 9.29 -18.38
C LYS A 7 -1.97 8.86 -17.89
N PHE A 8 -2.66 8.10 -18.74
CA PHE A 8 -4.02 7.61 -18.45
C PHE A 8 -5.03 8.71 -18.13
N GLY A 9 -4.87 9.90 -18.74
CA GLY A 9 -5.75 11.05 -18.50
C GLY A 9 -5.59 11.71 -17.12
N MET A 10 -4.51 11.40 -16.41
CA MET A 10 -4.20 11.98 -15.10
C MET A 10 -2.78 12.53 -15.04
N ASP A 11 -2.64 13.62 -14.29
CA ASP A 11 -1.36 14.16 -13.88
C ASP A 11 -1.00 13.69 -12.49
N PHE A 12 0.17 13.11 -12.32
CA PHE A 12 0.69 12.79 -11.00
C PHE A 12 2.07 13.39 -10.76
N TYR A 13 2.34 13.55 -9.48
CA TYR A 13 3.68 13.83 -8.99
C TYR A 13 4.22 12.57 -8.35
N LEU A 14 5.20 11.96 -9.01
CA LEU A 14 5.93 10.82 -8.44
C LEU A 14 6.99 11.35 -7.48
N VAL A 15 6.85 10.98 -6.22
CA VAL A 15 7.82 11.31 -5.17
C VAL A 15 8.67 10.09 -4.91
N ASP A 16 9.93 10.13 -5.37
CA ASP A 16 10.90 9.10 -5.04
C ASP A 16 11.44 9.36 -3.63
N THR A 17 11.20 8.41 -2.73
CA THR A 17 11.73 8.45 -1.37
C THR A 17 13.05 7.71 -1.31
N ALA A 18 14.02 8.27 -0.58
CA ALA A 18 15.23 7.52 -0.24
C ALA A 18 14.81 6.25 0.51
N GLY A 19 15.32 5.09 0.10
CA GLY A 19 14.95 3.82 0.70
C GLY A 19 15.13 3.85 2.23
N MET A 20 14.08 3.48 2.96
CA MET A 20 14.07 3.49 4.44
C MET A 20 14.83 2.32 5.06
N ARG A 21 15.57 1.53 4.27
CA ARG A 21 16.32 0.38 4.76
C ARG A 21 17.51 0.82 5.63
N LYS A 22 17.63 0.21 6.80
CA LYS A 22 18.80 0.37 7.67
C LYS A 22 20.06 -0.03 6.91
N LYS A 23 20.90 0.95 6.59
CA LYS A 23 22.30 0.73 6.23
C LYS A 23 23.09 0.91 7.53
N GLY A 24 23.75 -0.13 7.96
CA GLY A 24 24.67 -0.27 9.08
C GLY A 24 24.96 0.90 10.03
N LYS A 25 25.43 0.56 11.20
CA LYS A 25 25.59 1.32 12.46
C LYS A 25 26.37 2.65 12.47
N THR A 26 26.69 3.29 11.37
CA THR A 26 27.65 4.41 11.36
C THR A 26 27.15 5.77 10.84
N MET A 27 25.85 5.96 10.65
CA MET A 27 25.30 7.23 10.15
C MET A 27 23.94 7.58 10.78
N GLU A 28 23.83 7.65 12.09
CA GLU A 28 22.57 7.89 12.81
C GLU A 28 21.86 9.19 12.36
N ASP A 29 22.57 10.26 12.13
CA ASP A 29 21.96 11.53 11.72
C ASP A 29 21.43 11.51 10.28
N LEU A 30 22.15 10.92 9.34
CA LEU A 30 21.73 10.82 7.94
C LEU A 30 20.54 9.85 7.77
N GLU A 31 20.51 8.79 8.56
CA GLU A 31 19.37 7.86 8.61
C GLU A 31 18.13 8.54 9.15
N PHE A 32 18.25 9.31 10.23
CA PHE A 32 17.14 10.07 10.80
C PHE A 32 16.50 11.03 9.79
N TYR A 33 17.31 11.82 9.08
CA TYR A 33 16.81 12.73 8.04
C TYR A 33 16.17 11.99 6.86
N SER A 34 16.67 10.81 6.49
CA SER A 34 16.10 9.98 5.44
C SER A 34 14.73 9.44 5.84
N VAL A 35 14.61 8.93 7.07
CA VAL A 35 13.32 8.47 7.63
C VAL A 35 12.31 9.61 7.71
N MET A 36 12.72 10.77 8.22
CA MET A 36 11.85 11.95 8.32
C MET A 36 11.35 12.44 6.96
N ARG A 37 12.20 12.41 5.92
CA ARG A 37 11.78 12.74 4.56
C ARG A 37 10.75 11.75 4.03
N SER A 38 10.94 10.47 4.30
CA SER A 38 10.00 9.43 3.88
C SER A 38 8.66 9.56 4.60
N ILE A 39 8.66 9.87 5.89
CA ILE A 39 7.43 10.16 6.66
C ILE A 39 6.69 11.35 6.04
N ARG A 40 7.39 12.46 5.81
CA ARG A 40 6.79 13.64 5.16
C ARG A 40 6.27 13.35 3.76
N ALA A 41 6.95 12.51 2.99
CA ALA A 41 6.49 12.09 1.67
C ALA A 41 5.18 11.30 1.77
N ILE A 42 5.06 10.39 2.75
CA ILE A 42 3.81 9.66 3.02
C ILE A 42 2.71 10.64 3.43
N GLU A 43 2.96 11.54 4.36
CA GLU A 43 1.99 12.54 4.85
C GLU A 43 1.44 13.44 3.74
N ASN A 44 2.27 13.78 2.75
CA ASN A 44 1.90 14.67 1.64
C ASN A 44 1.46 13.92 0.36
N SER A 45 1.40 12.59 0.38
CA SER A 45 0.93 11.80 -0.76
C SER A 45 -0.53 11.42 -0.63
N ASP A 46 -1.18 11.14 -1.75
CA ASP A 46 -2.53 10.58 -1.78
C ASP A 46 -2.50 9.05 -1.74
N VAL A 47 -1.56 8.46 -2.48
CA VAL A 47 -1.39 7.01 -2.60
C VAL A 47 0.10 6.68 -2.48
N CYS A 48 0.41 5.69 -1.67
CA CYS A 48 1.75 5.16 -1.50
C CYS A 48 1.89 3.83 -2.25
N ILE A 49 3.01 3.66 -2.92
CA ILE A 49 3.39 2.40 -3.54
C ILE A 49 4.46 1.77 -2.64
N LEU A 50 4.10 0.70 -1.94
CA LEU A 50 5.03 -0.07 -1.11
C LEU A 50 5.66 -1.16 -1.98
N MET A 51 6.96 -1.02 -2.25
CA MET A 51 7.70 -1.95 -3.10
C MET A 51 8.47 -2.97 -2.27
N ILE A 52 8.20 -4.25 -2.50
CA ILE A 52 8.80 -5.40 -1.83
C ILE A 52 9.68 -6.14 -2.84
N ASP A 53 10.87 -6.56 -2.43
CA ASP A 53 11.72 -7.45 -3.22
C ASP A 53 11.24 -8.90 -3.04
N ALA A 54 10.83 -9.55 -4.11
CA ALA A 54 10.34 -10.93 -4.07
C ALA A 54 11.35 -11.94 -3.52
N ARG A 55 12.66 -11.67 -3.63
CA ARG A 55 13.70 -12.54 -3.10
C ARG A 55 13.86 -12.45 -1.59
N GLN A 56 13.58 -11.28 -1.01
CA GLN A 56 13.72 -11.03 0.42
C GLN A 56 12.41 -11.28 1.17
N GLY A 57 11.28 -11.18 0.45
CA GLY A 57 9.97 -11.29 1.05
C GLY A 57 9.56 -10.02 1.80
N LEU A 58 8.53 -10.17 2.63
CA LEU A 58 8.01 -9.09 3.46
C LEU A 58 8.80 -9.01 4.77
N GLU A 59 9.54 -7.94 4.95
CA GLU A 59 10.34 -7.70 6.14
C GLU A 59 9.59 -6.87 7.20
N SER A 60 10.06 -6.88 8.44
CA SER A 60 9.47 -6.12 9.55
C SER A 60 9.43 -4.61 9.26
N GLN A 61 10.41 -4.11 8.51
CA GLN A 61 10.48 -2.72 8.12
C GLN A 61 9.37 -2.36 7.11
N ASP A 62 9.05 -3.26 6.17
CA ASP A 62 7.96 -3.07 5.22
C ASP A 62 6.61 -2.99 5.95
N LEU A 63 6.42 -3.81 6.98
CA LEU A 63 5.25 -3.77 7.85
C LEU A 63 5.17 -2.44 8.63
N ASN A 64 6.29 -1.92 9.12
CA ASN A 64 6.32 -0.63 9.79
C ASN A 64 5.93 0.52 8.84
N ILE A 65 6.44 0.48 7.60
CA ILE A 65 6.07 1.46 6.56
C ILE A 65 4.58 1.33 6.22
N HIS A 66 4.09 0.11 6.05
CA HIS A 66 2.67 -0.15 5.80
C HIS A 66 1.80 0.42 6.93
N ASN A 67 2.14 0.15 8.20
CA ASN A 67 1.42 0.70 9.35
C ASN A 67 1.43 2.22 9.36
N LEU A 68 2.54 2.84 8.98
CA LEU A 68 2.64 4.30 8.86
C LEU A 68 1.72 4.85 7.75
N ILE A 69 1.64 4.18 6.61
CA ILE A 69 0.74 4.52 5.50
C ILE A 69 -0.72 4.47 5.97
N VAL A 70 -1.10 3.39 6.66
CA VAL A 70 -2.45 3.19 7.20
C VAL A 70 -2.77 4.23 8.27
N HIS A 71 -1.85 4.48 9.21
CA HIS A 71 -2.03 5.48 10.26
C HIS A 71 -2.27 6.88 9.68
N ASN A 72 -1.58 7.22 8.61
CA ASN A 72 -1.78 8.47 7.87
C ASN A 72 -2.99 8.44 6.92
N ARG A 73 -3.79 7.36 6.93
CA ARG A 73 -5.01 7.19 6.11
C ARG A 73 -4.74 7.41 4.62
N LYS A 74 -3.60 6.94 4.13
CA LYS A 74 -3.23 7.04 2.70
C LYS A 74 -3.67 5.80 1.94
N GLY A 75 -3.88 5.96 0.62
CA GLY A 75 -4.05 4.80 -0.25
C GLY A 75 -2.75 3.99 -0.29
N CYS A 76 -2.87 2.68 -0.42
CA CYS A 76 -1.71 1.80 -0.53
C CYS A 76 -1.86 0.84 -1.71
N VAL A 77 -0.76 0.64 -2.44
CA VAL A 77 -0.61 -0.42 -3.44
C VAL A 77 0.66 -1.17 -3.11
N ILE A 78 0.59 -2.48 -2.99
CA ILE A 78 1.77 -3.32 -2.77
C ILE A 78 2.28 -3.83 -4.10
N VAL A 79 3.58 -3.66 -4.32
CA VAL A 79 4.27 -4.09 -5.52
C VAL A 79 5.35 -5.08 -5.14
N VAL A 80 5.17 -6.33 -5.54
CA VAL A 80 6.19 -7.38 -5.39
C VAL A 80 7.05 -7.34 -6.65
N ASN A 81 8.22 -6.71 -6.54
CA ASN A 81 9.15 -6.53 -7.65
C ASN A 81 10.18 -7.67 -7.70
N LYS A 82 10.89 -7.75 -8.81
CA LYS A 82 11.85 -8.83 -9.14
C LYS A 82 11.18 -10.20 -9.22
N TRP A 83 9.92 -10.21 -9.64
CA TRP A 83 9.14 -11.43 -9.78
C TRP A 83 9.71 -12.42 -10.82
N ASP A 84 10.55 -11.93 -11.73
CA ASP A 84 11.31 -12.73 -12.70
C ASP A 84 12.34 -13.66 -12.06
N LEU A 85 12.82 -13.35 -10.85
CA LEU A 85 13.86 -14.09 -10.14
C LEU A 85 13.31 -15.20 -9.23
N ILE A 86 11.99 -15.35 -9.15
CA ILE A 86 11.34 -16.40 -8.36
C ILE A 86 11.04 -17.60 -9.24
N GLU A 87 11.37 -18.79 -8.77
CA GLU A 87 10.89 -20.04 -9.36
C GLU A 87 9.36 -20.13 -9.20
N LYS A 88 8.67 -20.38 -10.29
CA LYS A 88 7.21 -20.27 -10.36
C LYS A 88 6.59 -21.59 -10.75
N ASP A 89 5.62 -21.98 -9.98
CA ASP A 89 4.60 -22.93 -10.36
C ASP A 89 3.23 -22.26 -10.55
N SER A 90 2.20 -23.02 -10.81
CA SER A 90 0.84 -22.52 -11.02
C SER A 90 0.25 -21.85 -9.76
N ASN A 91 0.75 -22.15 -8.57
CA ASN A 91 0.21 -21.73 -7.29
C ASN A 91 1.03 -20.62 -6.61
N THR A 92 2.30 -20.44 -7.00
CA THR A 92 3.24 -19.51 -6.35
C THR A 92 2.66 -18.11 -6.15
N MET A 93 1.98 -17.55 -7.14
CA MET A 93 1.37 -16.20 -7.02
C MET A 93 0.23 -16.18 -6.03
N LYS A 94 -0.58 -17.24 -5.96
CA LYS A 94 -1.69 -17.37 -5.01
C LYS A 94 -1.17 -17.48 -3.59
N GLU A 95 -0.19 -18.32 -3.36
CA GLU A 95 0.45 -18.53 -2.05
C GLU A 95 1.07 -17.22 -1.52
N TRP A 96 1.78 -16.50 -2.38
CA TRP A 96 2.33 -15.19 -2.05
C TRP A 96 1.24 -14.17 -1.70
N THR A 97 0.15 -14.16 -2.44
CA THR A 97 -0.97 -13.27 -2.17
C THR A 97 -1.62 -13.58 -0.83
N GLU A 98 -1.85 -14.86 -0.53
CA GLU A 98 -2.42 -15.32 0.74
C GLU A 98 -1.49 -15.01 1.92
N PHE A 99 -0.18 -15.25 1.76
CA PHE A 99 0.83 -14.90 2.75
C PHE A 99 0.83 -13.40 3.06
N LEU A 100 0.85 -12.55 2.04
CA LEU A 100 0.83 -11.09 2.21
C LEU A 100 -0.46 -10.64 2.90
N ARG A 101 -1.63 -11.12 2.46
CA ARG A 101 -2.91 -10.80 3.08
C ARG A 101 -2.96 -11.18 4.55
N LYS A 102 -2.46 -12.37 4.91
CA LYS A 102 -2.37 -12.81 6.31
C LYS A 102 -1.49 -11.89 7.15
N LYS A 103 -0.38 -11.41 6.59
CA LYS A 103 0.56 -10.51 7.29
C LYS A 103 0.05 -9.07 7.42
N LEU A 104 -0.78 -8.63 6.47
CA LEU A 104 -1.33 -7.28 6.41
C LEU A 104 -2.70 -7.16 7.10
N ALA A 105 -3.24 -8.26 7.63
CA ALA A 105 -4.52 -8.22 8.33
C ALA A 105 -4.55 -7.10 9.39
N PRO A 106 -5.70 -6.43 9.54
CA PRO A 106 -7.01 -6.68 8.95
C PRO A 106 -7.23 -6.10 7.55
N PHE A 107 -6.25 -5.44 6.94
CA PHE A 107 -6.34 -4.75 5.65
C PHE A 107 -6.16 -5.71 4.47
N ASN A 108 -7.17 -6.53 4.20
CA ASN A 108 -7.11 -7.58 3.16
C ASN A 108 -7.45 -7.10 1.75
N ASP A 109 -7.91 -5.86 1.62
CA ASP A 109 -8.39 -5.23 0.38
C ASP A 109 -7.29 -4.50 -0.40
N ILE A 110 -6.09 -4.40 0.16
CA ILE A 110 -4.96 -3.72 -0.47
C ILE A 110 -4.57 -4.46 -1.76
N PRO A 111 -4.54 -3.78 -2.91
CA PRO A 111 -4.15 -4.41 -4.15
C PRO A 111 -2.66 -4.78 -4.15
N ILE A 112 -2.38 -6.01 -4.62
CA ILE A 112 -1.03 -6.58 -4.72
C ILE A 112 -0.74 -6.83 -6.20
N ILE A 113 0.38 -6.31 -6.68
CA ILE A 113 0.81 -6.46 -8.07
C ILE A 113 2.23 -7.05 -8.11
N PHE A 114 2.39 -8.10 -8.89
CA PHE A 114 3.69 -8.73 -9.12
C PHE A 114 4.31 -8.16 -10.39
N THR A 115 5.52 -7.60 -10.27
CA THR A 115 6.20 -6.88 -11.35
C THR A 115 7.62 -7.38 -11.58
N SER A 116 8.11 -7.15 -12.78
CA SER A 116 9.54 -7.18 -13.08
C SER A 116 9.89 -5.88 -13.80
N VAL A 117 10.63 -5.02 -13.12
CA VAL A 117 11.10 -3.76 -13.72
C VAL A 117 12.10 -4.03 -14.84
N LEU A 118 12.98 -5.02 -14.67
CA LEU A 118 13.95 -5.43 -15.68
C LEU A 118 13.26 -5.87 -16.98
N ASN A 119 12.24 -6.69 -16.87
CA ASN A 119 11.49 -7.21 -18.02
C ASN A 119 10.33 -6.29 -18.43
N LYS A 120 10.20 -5.12 -17.81
CA LYS A 120 9.13 -4.14 -18.06
C LYS A 120 7.71 -4.72 -17.92
N GLN A 121 7.55 -5.75 -17.05
CA GLN A 121 6.27 -6.42 -16.87
C GLN A 121 5.40 -5.71 -15.83
N ARG A 122 4.14 -5.43 -16.19
CA ARG A 122 3.08 -4.88 -15.34
C ARG A 122 3.39 -3.52 -14.66
N ILE A 123 4.37 -2.75 -15.16
CA ILE A 123 4.71 -1.44 -14.59
C ILE A 123 3.53 -0.48 -14.72
N PHE A 124 2.83 -0.50 -15.84
CA PHE A 124 1.67 0.37 -16.07
C PHE A 124 0.46 -0.04 -15.22
N ASP A 125 0.31 -1.33 -14.92
CA ASP A 125 -0.75 -1.82 -14.05
C ASP A 125 -0.64 -1.25 -12.64
N VAL A 126 0.59 -1.02 -12.16
CA VAL A 126 0.86 -0.34 -10.88
C VAL A 126 0.26 1.06 -10.87
N LEU A 127 0.53 1.86 -11.90
CA LEU A 127 0.00 3.22 -12.02
C LEU A 127 -1.52 3.24 -12.15
N GLN A 128 -2.08 2.39 -13.00
CA GLN A 128 -3.53 2.27 -13.14
C GLN A 128 -4.21 1.84 -11.84
N THR A 129 -3.58 0.94 -11.09
CA THR A 129 -4.10 0.52 -9.78
C THR A 129 -3.99 1.64 -8.77
N ALA A 130 -2.91 2.42 -8.76
CA ALA A 130 -2.78 3.59 -7.90
C ALA A 130 -3.88 4.64 -8.21
N ILE A 131 -4.21 4.86 -9.49
CA ILE A 131 -5.33 5.72 -9.90
C ILE A 131 -6.65 5.19 -9.34
N ARG A 132 -6.93 3.89 -9.48
CA ARG A 132 -8.16 3.28 -8.94
C ARG A 132 -8.26 3.46 -7.42
N VAL A 133 -7.17 3.23 -6.68
CA VAL A 133 -7.11 3.44 -5.24
C VAL A 133 -7.38 4.91 -4.90
N TYR A 134 -6.79 5.85 -5.63
CA TYR A 134 -7.04 7.28 -5.45
C TYR A 134 -8.51 7.65 -5.69
N GLN A 135 -9.10 7.16 -6.79
CA GLN A 135 -10.50 7.42 -7.12
C GLN A 135 -11.45 6.84 -6.07
N SER A 136 -11.18 5.61 -5.61
CA SER A 136 -11.96 4.97 -4.54
C SER A 136 -11.93 5.78 -3.25
N ARG A 137 -10.78 6.34 -2.89
CA ARG A 137 -10.64 7.22 -1.71
C ARG A 137 -11.39 8.54 -1.84
N LYS A 138 -11.51 9.06 -3.04
CA LYS A 138 -12.24 10.32 -3.32
C LYS A 138 -13.75 10.13 -3.47
N ARG A 139 -14.21 8.90 -3.69
CA ARG A 139 -15.62 8.60 -3.85
C ARG A 139 -16.40 9.00 -2.60
N ARG A 140 -17.41 9.82 -2.78
CA ARG A 140 -18.40 10.11 -1.74
C ARG A 140 -19.56 9.16 -1.92
N ILE A 141 -19.92 8.46 -0.86
CA ILE A 141 -21.07 7.55 -0.83
C ILE A 141 -22.27 8.36 -0.31
N PRO A 142 -23.38 8.41 -1.04
CA PRO A 142 -24.62 9.02 -0.54
C PRO A 142 -25.06 8.37 0.78
N THR A 143 -25.64 9.16 1.67
CA THR A 143 -26.09 8.66 2.99
C THR A 143 -27.13 7.56 2.86
N SER A 144 -28.01 7.63 1.84
CA SER A 144 -28.97 6.56 1.56
C SER A 144 -28.29 5.22 1.25
N GLU A 145 -27.33 5.21 0.31
CA GLU A 145 -26.55 4.02 -0.06
C GLU A 145 -25.79 3.45 1.15
N LEU A 146 -25.23 4.33 1.99
CA LEU A 146 -24.54 3.93 3.21
C LEU A 146 -25.49 3.31 4.22
N ASN A 147 -26.65 3.90 4.43
CA ASN A 147 -27.66 3.38 5.36
C ASN A 147 -28.21 2.04 4.89
N ASP A 148 -28.52 1.90 3.61
CA ASP A 148 -29.02 0.64 3.02
C ASP A 148 -28.05 -0.53 3.26
N TYR A 149 -26.74 -0.24 3.29
CA TYR A 149 -25.72 -1.23 3.57
C TYR A 149 -25.47 -1.43 5.08
N MET A 150 -25.40 -0.35 5.85
CA MET A 150 -24.99 -0.39 7.26
C MET A 150 -26.11 -0.83 8.20
N LEU A 151 -27.38 -0.45 7.95
CA LEU A 151 -28.47 -0.78 8.85
C LEU A 151 -28.65 -2.29 9.05
N PRO A 152 -28.67 -3.12 8.01
CA PRO A 152 -28.75 -4.58 8.19
C PRO A 152 -27.56 -5.16 8.97
N LEU A 153 -26.36 -4.59 8.80
CA LEU A 153 -25.18 -5.02 9.57
C LEU A 153 -25.30 -4.66 11.05
N ILE A 154 -25.78 -3.47 11.36
CA ILE A 154 -25.99 -3.02 12.75
C ILE A 154 -27.08 -3.84 13.43
N GLU A 155 -28.15 -4.18 12.71
CA GLU A 155 -29.24 -5.03 13.22
C GLU A 155 -28.72 -6.44 13.54
N ASN A 156 -27.90 -7.02 12.68
CA ASN A 156 -27.33 -8.36 12.88
C ASN A 156 -26.19 -8.39 13.92
N TYR A 157 -25.47 -7.29 14.06
CA TYR A 157 -24.33 -7.14 14.98
C TYR A 157 -24.46 -5.84 15.77
N PRO A 158 -25.45 -5.74 16.70
CA PRO A 158 -25.65 -4.51 17.46
C PRO A 158 -24.38 -4.19 18.27
N PRO A 159 -23.95 -2.92 18.30
CA PRO A 159 -22.84 -2.51 19.13
C PRO A 159 -23.14 -2.83 20.59
N LEU A 160 -22.12 -3.28 21.34
CA LEU A 160 -22.27 -3.51 22.77
C LEU A 160 -22.76 -2.22 23.42
N SER A 161 -23.96 -2.27 23.99
CA SER A 161 -24.56 -1.16 24.69
C SER A 161 -23.74 -0.84 25.94
N LEU A 162 -23.25 0.40 26.07
CA LEU A 162 -22.59 0.94 27.25
C LEU A 162 -23.57 1.19 28.44
N ILE A 163 -24.76 0.57 28.43
CA ILE A 163 -25.80 0.82 29.44
C ILE A 163 -25.59 0.00 30.72
N HIS A 164 -24.40 -0.51 30.98
CA HIS A 164 -24.08 -1.17 32.27
C HIS A 164 -22.70 -0.69 32.77
N ILE A 165 -22.59 0.59 33.05
CA ILE A 165 -21.61 1.12 34.03
C ILE A 165 -22.40 1.97 35.02
#